data_3ded192d7c0c291995178b17f1754c71
#
_entry.id   3ded192d7c0c291995178b17f1754c71
#
_cell.length_a   1.000
_cell.length_b   1.000
_cell.length_c   1.000
_cell.angle_alpha   90.00
_cell.angle_beta   90.00
_cell.angle_gamma   90.00
#
_symmetry.space_group_name_H-M   'P 1'
#
loop_
_entity.id
_entity.type
_entity.pdbx_description
1 polymer ?
#
loop_
_entity_poly.entity_id
_entity_poly.type
_entity_poly.pdbx_seq_one_letter_code
_entity_poly.pdbx_strand_id
1 'polypeptide(L)'
;AFEQEYDGDRNAEGERHGYGKARLPNGDTYEGEYERGLRSGRGTYRFKSGALYTGNYLQNKKHGKGIFFYPDGSKYSGDWVDDQRQGHGEYTYANGDTYTGEWFNHKRHGQGTYVYKDSGSKYVGRWVNGIQEGPAEIIHLNHRFLGRFFNGKPLGRGKYVFDFGCEQHGEYIQLEQEKGEEEEEEVPLPVEPVEPKWKAIEITKLTPWTPQDEKPPSP
;
A
#
# COMPACT_ATOMS: atom_id res chain seq x y z
N ALA A 1 -6.21 26.46 33.69
CA ALA A 1 -7.00 26.24 32.46
C ALA A 1 -6.16 26.81 31.33
N PHE A 2 -5.73 25.96 30.38
CA PHE A 2 -5.06 26.44 29.17
C PHE A 2 -6.19 26.98 28.27
N GLU A 3 -6.22 28.32 28.11
CA GLU A 3 -7.13 28.95 27.17
C GLU A 3 -6.80 28.46 25.74
N GLN A 4 -7.84 28.05 25.02
CA GLN A 4 -7.72 27.80 23.59
C GLN A 4 -7.42 29.13 22.91
N GLU A 5 -6.17 29.34 22.51
CA GLU A 5 -5.82 30.49 21.70
C GLU A 5 -6.40 30.32 20.31
N TYR A 6 -7.28 31.23 19.90
CA TYR A 6 -7.81 31.33 18.55
C TYR A 6 -7.61 32.73 18.03
N ASP A 7 -6.95 32.84 16.89
CA ASP A 7 -6.75 34.05 16.11
C ASP A 7 -7.36 33.85 14.72
N GLY A 8 -8.40 34.58 14.41
CA GLY A 8 -9.08 34.45 13.12
C GLY A 8 -10.51 35.01 13.13
N ASP A 9 -11.15 34.80 11.98
CA ASP A 9 -12.49 35.34 11.70
C ASP A 9 -13.57 34.63 12.54
N ARG A 10 -14.64 35.40 12.82
CA ARG A 10 -15.84 34.91 13.52
C ARG A 10 -17.09 35.38 12.81
N ASN A 11 -18.14 34.55 12.86
CA ASN A 11 -19.48 34.94 12.38
C ASN A 11 -20.21 35.85 13.38
N ALA A 12 -21.42 36.23 13.03
CA ALA A 12 -22.28 37.11 13.86
C ALA A 12 -22.63 36.48 15.22
N GLU A 13 -22.65 35.18 15.31
CA GLU A 13 -22.88 34.38 16.53
C GLU A 13 -21.61 34.21 17.39
N GLY A 14 -20.46 34.75 16.94
CA GLY A 14 -19.17 34.66 17.66
C GLY A 14 -18.44 33.33 17.47
N GLU A 15 -18.94 32.42 16.62
CA GLU A 15 -18.31 31.18 16.30
C GLU A 15 -17.12 31.39 15.37
N ARG A 16 -16.11 30.49 15.42
CA ARG A 16 -15.01 30.46 14.44
C ARG A 16 -15.59 30.29 13.04
N HIS A 17 -15.24 31.18 12.13
CA HIS A 17 -15.74 31.17 10.78
C HIS A 17 -14.72 31.82 9.85
N GLY A 18 -14.63 31.36 8.58
CA GLY A 18 -13.58 31.82 7.69
C GLY A 18 -12.19 31.27 8.07
N TYR A 19 -11.15 32.03 7.88
CA TYR A 19 -9.79 31.59 8.16
C TYR A 19 -9.35 31.89 9.60
N GLY A 20 -8.64 30.92 10.22
CA GLY A 20 -8.12 31.13 11.56
C GLY A 20 -7.03 30.14 11.97
N LYS A 21 -6.34 30.50 13.06
CA LYS A 21 -5.32 29.71 13.71
C LYS A 21 -5.77 29.36 15.11
N ALA A 22 -5.60 28.11 15.51
CA ALA A 22 -5.98 27.65 16.83
C ALA A 22 -4.87 26.81 17.46
N ARG A 23 -4.62 27.04 18.75
CA ARG A 23 -3.85 26.15 19.60
C ARG A 23 -4.80 25.35 20.48
N LEU A 24 -4.69 24.05 20.44
CA LEU A 24 -5.57 23.12 21.16
C LEU A 24 -4.98 22.77 22.53
N PRO A 25 -5.79 22.38 23.52
CA PRO A 25 -5.32 22.05 24.87
C PRO A 25 -4.29 20.92 24.94
N ASN A 26 -4.33 20.00 23.97
CA ASN A 26 -3.37 18.88 23.83
C ASN A 26 -2.01 19.31 23.27
N GLY A 27 -1.86 20.58 22.86
CA GLY A 27 -0.65 21.13 22.28
C GLY A 27 -0.58 21.01 20.74
N ASP A 28 -1.61 20.48 20.10
CA ASP A 28 -1.75 20.49 18.66
C ASP A 28 -2.10 21.89 18.16
N THR A 29 -1.86 22.16 16.87
CA THR A 29 -2.26 23.40 16.23
C THR A 29 -3.03 23.14 14.94
N TYR A 30 -3.96 24.03 14.65
CA TYR A 30 -4.67 24.03 13.36
C TYR A 30 -4.62 25.44 12.75
N GLU A 31 -4.41 25.48 11.46
CA GLU A 31 -4.45 26.69 10.65
C GLU A 31 -5.23 26.40 9.38
N GLY A 32 -6.35 27.09 9.17
CA GLY A 32 -7.21 26.84 8.02
C GLY A 32 -8.61 27.40 8.15
N GLU A 33 -9.50 26.86 7.33
CA GLU A 33 -10.88 27.32 7.22
C GLU A 33 -11.78 26.71 8.30
N TYR A 34 -12.73 27.52 8.74
CA TYR A 34 -13.78 27.17 9.69
C TYR A 34 -15.16 27.54 9.16
N GLU A 35 -16.15 26.74 9.47
CA GLU A 35 -17.55 27.02 9.23
C GLU A 35 -18.33 26.67 10.50
N ARG A 36 -19.02 27.70 11.09
CA ARG A 36 -19.85 27.55 12.29
C ARG A 36 -19.14 26.79 13.43
N GLY A 37 -17.94 27.22 13.76
CA GLY A 37 -17.12 26.63 14.82
C GLY A 37 -16.36 25.36 14.46
N LEU A 38 -16.63 24.73 13.31
CA LEU A 38 -16.03 23.46 12.89
C LEU A 38 -14.99 23.70 11.79
N ARG A 39 -13.90 22.91 11.79
CA ARG A 39 -12.94 22.89 10.70
C ARG A 39 -13.65 22.42 9.44
N SER A 40 -13.59 23.22 8.38
CA SER A 40 -14.24 22.96 7.10
C SER A 40 -13.41 23.61 5.99
N GLY A 41 -13.38 23.02 4.80
CA GLY A 41 -12.50 23.52 3.74
C GLY A 41 -11.03 23.14 3.94
N ARG A 42 -10.11 23.97 3.47
CA ARG A 42 -8.67 23.67 3.54
C ARG A 42 -8.06 24.02 4.89
N GLY A 43 -7.18 23.15 5.38
CA GLY A 43 -6.46 23.41 6.61
C GLY A 43 -5.24 22.53 6.81
N THR A 44 -4.38 22.96 7.73
CA THR A 44 -3.19 22.25 8.15
C THR A 44 -3.28 21.99 9.66
N TYR A 45 -3.21 20.73 10.04
CA TYR A 45 -3.20 20.30 11.42
C TYR A 45 -1.83 19.73 11.77
N ARG A 46 -1.21 20.31 12.79
CA ARG A 46 0.09 19.87 13.33
C ARG A 46 -0.12 19.20 14.66
N PHE A 47 0.19 17.93 14.71
CA PHE A 47 0.14 17.15 15.95
C PHE A 47 1.39 17.40 16.80
N LYS A 48 1.24 17.44 18.11
CA LYS A 48 2.36 17.52 19.05
C LYS A 48 3.35 16.36 18.86
N SER A 49 2.89 15.22 18.36
CA SER A 49 3.72 14.05 18.03
C SER A 49 4.69 14.27 16.86
N GLY A 50 4.57 15.38 16.13
CA GLY A 50 5.33 15.67 14.91
C GLY A 50 4.63 15.25 13.62
N ALA A 51 3.47 14.56 13.70
CA ALA A 51 2.64 14.29 12.53
C ALA A 51 2.05 15.60 11.99
N LEU A 52 1.72 15.59 10.69
CA LEU A 52 1.10 16.73 10.01
C LEU A 52 0.06 16.24 9.01
N TYR A 53 -1.11 16.85 9.05
CA TYR A 53 -2.09 16.71 7.97
C TYR A 53 -2.30 18.04 7.28
N THR A 54 -2.30 18.05 5.96
CA THR A 54 -2.71 19.19 5.15
C THR A 54 -3.70 18.73 4.09
N GLY A 55 -4.87 19.33 4.05
CA GLY A 55 -5.92 18.91 3.14
C GLY A 55 -7.29 19.46 3.51
N ASN A 56 -8.31 18.82 2.98
CA ASN A 56 -9.68 19.23 3.18
C ASN A 56 -10.28 18.66 4.46
N TYR A 57 -11.15 19.44 5.06
CA TYR A 57 -11.96 19.11 6.22
C TYR A 57 -13.44 19.27 5.90
N LEU A 58 -14.26 18.45 6.52
CA LEU A 58 -15.69 18.59 6.59
C LEU A 58 -16.14 18.29 8.02
N GLN A 59 -16.77 19.27 8.68
CA GLN A 59 -17.30 19.13 10.04
C GLN A 59 -16.29 18.52 11.03
N ASN A 60 -15.10 19.13 11.12
CA ASN A 60 -13.96 18.69 11.96
C ASN A 60 -13.23 17.42 11.53
N LYS A 61 -13.69 16.70 10.51
CA LYS A 61 -13.08 15.46 10.04
C LYS A 61 -12.28 15.69 8.76
N LYS A 62 -11.17 14.96 8.60
CA LYS A 62 -10.45 14.90 7.32
C LYS A 62 -11.39 14.32 6.28
N HIS A 63 -11.55 15.02 5.16
CA HIS A 63 -12.46 14.66 4.08
C HIS A 63 -11.93 15.17 2.74
N GLY A 64 -12.30 14.52 1.62
CA GLY A 64 -11.78 14.91 0.30
C GLY A 64 -10.29 14.64 0.15
N LYS A 65 -9.55 15.51 -0.50
CA LYS A 65 -8.10 15.31 -0.75
C LYS A 65 -7.26 15.82 0.42
N GLY A 66 -6.23 15.05 0.78
CA GLY A 66 -5.30 15.47 1.81
C GLY A 66 -4.04 14.62 1.87
N ILE A 67 -3.01 15.19 2.49
CA ILE A 67 -1.71 14.55 2.70
C ILE A 67 -1.48 14.43 4.21
N PHE A 68 -1.13 13.25 4.67
CA PHE A 68 -0.73 12.98 6.04
C PHE A 68 0.73 12.57 6.09
N PHE A 69 1.52 13.29 6.86
CA PHE A 69 2.93 12.98 7.14
C PHE A 69 3.01 12.36 8.54
N TYR A 70 3.58 11.18 8.62
CA TYR A 70 3.77 10.44 9.87
C TYR A 70 5.14 10.73 10.48
N PRO A 71 5.30 10.61 11.81
CA PRO A 71 6.58 10.87 12.48
C PRO A 71 7.72 9.94 12.05
N ASP A 72 7.41 8.75 11.54
CA ASP A 72 8.37 7.77 11.04
C ASP A 72 8.90 8.10 9.61
N GLY A 73 8.46 9.20 9.02
CA GLY A 73 8.80 9.62 7.67
C GLY A 73 7.92 9.04 6.58
N SER A 74 6.97 8.17 6.92
CA SER A 74 5.96 7.71 5.95
C SER A 74 4.95 8.81 5.63
N LYS A 75 4.26 8.65 4.50
CA LYS A 75 3.33 9.66 3.99
C LYS A 75 2.17 8.99 3.25
N TYR A 76 0.96 9.49 3.47
CA TYR A 76 -0.22 9.18 2.64
C TYR A 76 -0.69 10.43 1.91
N SER A 77 -0.95 10.31 0.62
CA SER A 77 -1.54 11.36 -0.24
C SER A 77 -2.72 10.78 -0.99
N GLY A 78 -3.93 11.25 -0.74
CA GLY A 78 -5.10 10.69 -1.40
C GLY A 78 -6.43 11.14 -0.81
N ASP A 79 -7.44 10.29 -1.02
CA ASP A 79 -8.80 10.53 -0.59
C ASP A 79 -9.03 10.17 0.88
N TRP A 80 -9.85 10.98 1.53
CA TRP A 80 -10.28 10.86 2.90
C TRP A 80 -11.80 10.95 3.00
N VAL A 81 -12.39 10.11 3.81
CA VAL A 81 -13.81 10.18 4.18
C VAL A 81 -13.90 9.98 5.68
N ASP A 82 -14.42 10.99 6.39
CA ASP A 82 -14.66 10.95 7.84
C ASP A 82 -13.47 10.44 8.64
N ASP A 83 -12.29 11.09 8.45
CA ASP A 83 -11.00 10.75 9.04
C ASP A 83 -10.34 9.46 8.54
N GLN A 84 -10.97 8.71 7.66
CA GLN A 84 -10.45 7.44 7.14
C GLN A 84 -9.84 7.63 5.75
N ARG A 85 -8.71 6.96 5.48
CA ARG A 85 -8.20 6.78 4.13
C ARG A 85 -9.17 5.89 3.37
N GLN A 86 -9.78 6.43 2.33
CA GLN A 86 -10.81 5.74 1.56
C GLN A 86 -10.84 6.33 0.15
N GLY A 87 -11.10 5.51 -0.88
CA GLY A 87 -11.01 5.91 -2.26
C GLY A 87 -9.63 5.66 -2.84
N HIS A 88 -9.03 6.61 -3.55
CA HIS A 88 -7.74 6.44 -4.21
C HIS A 88 -6.62 7.20 -3.48
N GLY A 89 -5.45 6.57 -3.35
CA GLY A 89 -4.32 7.23 -2.70
C GLY A 89 -3.00 6.51 -2.86
N GLU A 90 -1.93 7.25 -2.59
CA GLU A 90 -0.57 6.78 -2.56
C GLU A 90 -0.03 6.81 -1.12
N TYR A 91 0.59 5.71 -0.71
CA TYR A 91 1.32 5.62 0.55
C TYR A 91 2.80 5.38 0.27
N THR A 92 3.65 6.24 0.83
CA THR A 92 5.10 6.05 0.83
C THR A 92 5.50 5.57 2.21
N TYR A 93 6.09 4.37 2.29
CA TYR A 93 6.55 3.78 3.53
C TYR A 93 7.91 4.36 3.97
N ALA A 94 8.25 4.22 5.24
CA ALA A 94 9.52 4.72 5.78
C ALA A 94 10.76 4.11 5.10
N ASN A 95 10.67 2.86 4.61
CA ASN A 95 11.71 2.19 3.83
C ASN A 95 11.78 2.67 2.36
N GLY A 96 10.84 3.52 1.94
CA GLY A 96 10.76 4.05 0.59
C GLY A 96 9.94 3.22 -0.39
N ASP A 97 9.37 2.09 0.01
CA ASP A 97 8.37 1.39 -0.78
C ASP A 97 7.15 2.29 -1.00
N THR A 98 6.39 2.03 -2.05
CA THR A 98 5.16 2.77 -2.32
C THR A 98 4.00 1.82 -2.62
N TYR A 99 2.81 2.23 -2.21
CA TYR A 99 1.56 1.65 -2.67
C TYR A 99 0.70 2.73 -3.29
N THR A 100 0.22 2.49 -4.50
CA THR A 100 -0.72 3.37 -5.20
C THR A 100 -1.94 2.56 -5.62
N GLY A 101 -3.11 2.94 -5.17
CA GLY A 101 -4.33 2.22 -5.49
C GLY A 101 -5.51 2.59 -4.61
N GLU A 102 -6.45 1.65 -4.52
CA GLU A 102 -7.69 1.83 -3.78
C GLU A 102 -7.49 1.56 -2.29
N TRP A 103 -8.24 2.29 -1.48
CA TRP A 103 -8.25 2.24 -0.02
C TRP A 103 -9.67 2.10 0.49
N PHE A 104 -9.82 1.32 1.53
CA PHE A 104 -11.06 1.18 2.27
C PHE A 104 -10.77 0.99 3.77
N ASN A 105 -11.40 1.84 4.63
CA ASN A 105 -11.21 1.80 6.07
C ASN A 105 -9.73 1.70 6.48
N HIS A 106 -8.89 2.64 6.01
CA HIS A 106 -7.45 2.70 6.26
C HIS A 106 -6.61 1.57 5.65
N LYS A 107 -7.20 0.58 4.98
CA LYS A 107 -6.50 -0.59 4.42
C LYS A 107 -6.43 -0.51 2.90
N ARG A 108 -5.34 -1.02 2.33
CA ARG A 108 -5.24 -1.27 0.89
C ARG A 108 -6.36 -2.21 0.47
N HIS A 109 -7.09 -1.85 -0.57
CA HIS A 109 -8.26 -2.60 -1.04
C HIS A 109 -8.39 -2.44 -2.55
N GLY A 110 -9.21 -3.29 -3.21
CA GLY A 110 -9.41 -3.18 -4.65
C GLY A 110 -8.13 -3.34 -5.46
N GLN A 111 -7.98 -2.59 -6.53
CA GLN A 111 -6.80 -2.63 -7.38
C GLN A 111 -5.71 -1.71 -6.86
N GLY A 112 -4.46 -2.20 -6.90
CA GLY A 112 -3.33 -1.40 -6.45
C GLY A 112 -1.99 -1.96 -6.88
N THR A 113 -1.01 -1.05 -6.94
CA THR A 113 0.38 -1.34 -7.28
C THR A 113 1.26 -1.07 -6.07
N TYR A 114 2.03 -2.07 -5.67
CA TYR A 114 3.07 -1.95 -4.66
C TYR A 114 4.43 -2.00 -5.34
N VAL A 115 5.29 -1.04 -5.06
CA VAL A 115 6.66 -0.96 -5.58
C VAL A 115 7.64 -1.18 -4.45
N TYR A 116 8.48 -2.20 -4.59
CA TYR A 116 9.59 -2.47 -3.69
C TYR A 116 10.78 -1.61 -4.11
N LYS A 117 11.15 -0.61 -3.30
CA LYS A 117 12.17 0.37 -3.66
C LYS A 117 13.53 -0.26 -3.98
N ASP A 118 13.96 -1.22 -3.17
CA ASP A 118 15.31 -1.78 -3.26
C ASP A 118 15.52 -2.61 -4.53
N SER A 119 14.49 -3.37 -4.94
CA SER A 119 14.56 -4.23 -6.14
C SER A 119 13.98 -3.57 -7.39
N GLY A 120 13.16 -2.52 -7.22
CA GLY A 120 12.33 -1.98 -8.30
C GLY A 120 11.20 -2.89 -8.75
N SER A 121 11.05 -4.06 -8.13
CA SER A 121 9.96 -4.99 -8.44
C SER A 121 8.61 -4.39 -8.07
N LYS A 122 7.56 -4.85 -8.77
CA LYS A 122 6.20 -4.36 -8.55
C LYS A 122 5.24 -5.53 -8.40
N TYR A 123 4.33 -5.41 -7.45
CA TYR A 123 3.10 -6.19 -7.43
C TYR A 123 1.98 -5.35 -8.00
N VAL A 124 1.27 -5.85 -9.00
CA VAL A 124 0.10 -5.21 -9.61
C VAL A 124 -1.07 -6.17 -9.51
N GLY A 125 -2.06 -5.84 -8.71
CA GLY A 125 -3.19 -6.74 -8.54
C GLY A 125 -4.17 -6.30 -7.47
N ARG A 126 -5.00 -7.26 -7.06
CA ARG A 126 -6.06 -7.04 -6.10
C ARG A 126 -5.56 -7.14 -4.67
N TRP A 127 -6.17 -6.34 -3.80
CA TRP A 127 -5.96 -6.27 -2.37
C TRP A 127 -7.30 -6.39 -1.63
N VAL A 128 -7.30 -7.13 -0.55
CA VAL A 128 -8.46 -7.25 0.33
C VAL A 128 -7.99 -7.03 1.76
N ASN A 129 -8.50 -6.00 2.42
CA ASN A 129 -8.16 -5.66 3.82
C ASN A 129 -6.64 -5.58 4.11
N GLY A 130 -5.87 -5.07 3.15
CA GLY A 130 -4.41 -4.90 3.29
C GLY A 130 -3.57 -6.07 2.79
N ILE A 131 -4.19 -7.16 2.36
CA ILE A 131 -3.54 -8.41 1.93
C ILE A 131 -3.73 -8.61 0.43
N GLN A 132 -2.70 -9.12 -0.26
CA GLN A 132 -2.75 -9.48 -1.67
C GLN A 132 -3.68 -10.67 -1.87
N GLU A 133 -4.63 -10.55 -2.82
CA GLU A 133 -5.67 -11.55 -3.02
C GLU A 133 -6.11 -11.60 -4.49
N GLY A 134 -6.28 -12.80 -5.03
CA GLY A 134 -6.79 -13.01 -6.37
C GLY A 134 -5.76 -12.83 -7.49
N PRO A 135 -6.19 -12.53 -8.73
CA PRO A 135 -5.30 -12.38 -9.87
C PRO A 135 -4.33 -11.22 -9.70
N ALA A 136 -3.05 -11.45 -10.04
CA ALA A 136 -2.02 -10.43 -9.95
C ALA A 136 -0.83 -10.73 -10.86
N GLU A 137 -0.01 -9.71 -11.04
CA GLU A 137 1.25 -9.74 -11.75
C GLU A 137 2.37 -9.24 -10.82
N ILE A 138 3.48 -9.99 -10.74
CA ILE A 138 4.73 -9.49 -10.16
C ILE A 138 5.67 -9.16 -11.31
N ILE A 139 6.12 -7.92 -11.39
CA ILE A 139 7.01 -7.42 -12.42
C ILE A 139 8.39 -7.25 -11.82
N HIS A 140 9.38 -7.97 -12.40
CA HIS A 140 10.80 -7.84 -12.10
C HIS A 140 11.52 -7.17 -13.28
N LEU A 141 12.83 -6.96 -13.14
CA LEU A 141 13.64 -6.27 -14.15
C LEU A 141 13.62 -6.97 -15.52
N ASN A 142 13.69 -8.30 -15.56
CA ASN A 142 13.86 -9.10 -16.77
C ASN A 142 12.82 -10.21 -16.94
N HIS A 143 11.84 -10.28 -16.09
CA HIS A 143 10.74 -11.23 -16.15
C HIS A 143 9.54 -10.74 -15.35
N ARG A 144 8.41 -11.39 -15.55
CA ARG A 144 7.20 -11.17 -14.76
C ARG A 144 6.50 -12.49 -14.47
N PHE A 145 5.86 -12.55 -13.31
CA PHE A 145 5.00 -13.66 -12.92
C PHE A 145 3.54 -13.22 -13.04
N LEU A 146 2.72 -14.03 -13.70
CA LEU A 146 1.27 -13.87 -13.75
C LEU A 146 0.63 -15.06 -13.06
N GLY A 147 -0.19 -14.82 -12.06
CA GLY A 147 -0.84 -15.88 -11.29
C GLY A 147 -1.88 -15.36 -10.33
N ARG A 148 -2.15 -16.15 -9.32
CA ARG A 148 -3.13 -15.81 -8.28
C ARG A 148 -2.46 -15.81 -6.92
N PHE A 149 -2.94 -14.93 -6.07
CA PHE A 149 -2.53 -14.80 -4.69
C PHE A 149 -3.68 -15.23 -3.78
N PHE A 150 -3.32 -15.86 -2.70
CA PHE A 150 -4.20 -16.20 -1.61
C PHE A 150 -3.49 -15.88 -0.29
N ASN A 151 -4.13 -15.07 0.53
CA ASN A 151 -3.59 -14.64 1.83
C ASN A 151 -2.14 -14.11 1.75
N GLY A 152 -1.85 -13.29 0.73
CA GLY A 152 -0.55 -12.64 0.53
C GLY A 152 0.53 -13.49 -0.14
N LYS A 153 0.22 -14.74 -0.51
CA LYS A 153 1.16 -15.68 -1.14
C LYS A 153 0.67 -16.15 -2.50
N PRO A 154 1.57 -16.38 -3.47
CA PRO A 154 1.18 -16.98 -4.74
C PRO A 154 0.72 -18.42 -4.51
N LEU A 155 -0.36 -18.82 -5.17
CA LEU A 155 -0.91 -20.17 -5.05
C LEU A 155 -1.60 -20.59 -6.36
N GLY A 156 -1.45 -21.88 -6.73
CA GLY A 156 -2.06 -22.48 -7.90
C GLY A 156 -1.35 -22.13 -9.20
N ARG A 157 -2.05 -22.29 -10.30
CA ARG A 157 -1.49 -22.12 -11.65
C ARG A 157 -1.05 -20.69 -11.94
N GLY A 158 0.06 -20.59 -12.67
CA GLY A 158 0.60 -19.34 -13.14
C GLY A 158 1.65 -19.54 -14.23
N LYS A 159 2.27 -18.43 -14.63
CA LYS A 159 3.38 -18.47 -15.57
C LYS A 159 4.39 -17.38 -15.29
N TYR A 160 5.64 -17.69 -15.58
CA TYR A 160 6.70 -16.70 -15.75
C TYR A 160 6.85 -16.35 -17.22
N VAL A 161 6.98 -15.08 -17.52
CA VAL A 161 7.24 -14.55 -18.87
C VAL A 161 8.57 -13.81 -18.80
N PHE A 162 9.53 -14.25 -19.61
CA PHE A 162 10.87 -13.69 -19.68
C PHE A 162 10.99 -12.72 -20.85
N ASP A 163 11.81 -11.68 -20.71
CA ASP A 163 11.98 -10.64 -21.74
C ASP A 163 12.52 -11.17 -23.08
N PHE A 164 13.24 -12.29 -23.07
CA PHE A 164 13.69 -12.97 -24.27
C PHE A 164 12.61 -13.83 -24.96
N GLY A 165 11.34 -13.72 -24.54
CA GLY A 165 10.18 -14.30 -25.22
C GLY A 165 9.82 -15.73 -24.80
N CYS A 166 10.50 -16.30 -23.82
CA CYS A 166 10.17 -17.62 -23.24
C CYS A 166 9.08 -17.48 -22.17
N GLU A 167 8.22 -18.49 -22.08
CA GLU A 167 7.24 -18.62 -21.00
C GLU A 167 7.46 -19.95 -20.27
N GLN A 168 7.47 -19.93 -18.94
CA GLN A 168 7.46 -21.12 -18.10
C GLN A 168 6.11 -21.21 -17.39
N HIS A 169 5.35 -22.23 -17.69
CA HIS A 169 4.06 -22.53 -17.07
C HIS A 169 4.27 -23.49 -15.90
N GLY A 170 3.50 -23.30 -14.86
CA GLY A 170 3.59 -24.13 -13.67
C GLY A 170 2.54 -23.79 -12.62
N GLU A 171 2.83 -24.16 -11.40
CA GLU A 171 1.97 -23.90 -10.27
C GLU A 171 2.77 -23.66 -8.99
N TYR A 172 2.26 -22.79 -8.14
CA TYR A 172 2.70 -22.69 -6.75
C TYR A 172 1.91 -23.70 -5.92
N ILE A 173 2.63 -24.58 -5.24
CA ILE A 173 2.07 -25.60 -4.36
C ILE A 173 2.50 -25.34 -2.93
N GLN A 174 1.58 -25.48 -2.00
CA GLN A 174 1.86 -25.51 -0.57
C GLN A 174 2.10 -26.95 -0.18
N LEU A 175 3.33 -27.31 0.22
CA LEU A 175 3.63 -28.63 0.74
C LEU A 175 2.99 -28.73 2.12
N GLU A 176 2.02 -29.62 2.30
CA GLU A 176 1.60 -30.02 3.63
C GLU A 176 2.79 -30.68 4.32
N GLN A 177 3.10 -30.26 5.54
CA GLN A 177 4.01 -31.04 6.37
C GLN A 177 3.30 -32.36 6.62
N GLU A 178 3.87 -33.46 6.12
CA GLU A 178 3.47 -34.81 6.54
C GLU A 178 3.57 -34.82 8.06
N LYS A 179 2.43 -34.91 8.74
CA LYS A 179 2.39 -35.27 10.16
C LYS A 179 2.93 -36.66 10.24
N GLY A 180 4.21 -36.78 10.59
CA GLY A 180 4.75 -38.04 11.07
C GLY A 180 3.90 -38.50 12.25
N GLU A 181 3.33 -39.69 12.14
CA GLU A 181 2.78 -40.40 13.26
C GLU A 181 3.93 -40.69 14.25
N GLU A 182 4.13 -39.79 15.20
CA GLU A 182 4.88 -40.11 16.42
C GLU A 182 4.17 -39.46 17.59
N GLU A 183 3.87 -40.33 18.54
CA GLU A 183 3.17 -40.13 19.79
C GLU A 183 3.97 -39.18 20.73
N GLU A 184 3.19 -38.60 21.67
CA GLU A 184 3.55 -38.03 22.96
C GLU A 184 3.91 -36.56 23.04
N GLU A 185 3.00 -35.87 23.73
CA GLU A 185 3.12 -34.70 24.60
C GLU A 185 4.40 -33.84 24.49
N GLU A 186 4.45 -32.97 23.49
CA GLU A 186 5.24 -31.75 23.60
C GLU A 186 4.42 -30.54 23.17
N VAL A 187 4.59 -29.45 23.90
CA VAL A 187 3.99 -28.14 23.65
C VAL A 187 4.15 -27.80 22.18
N PRO A 188 3.08 -27.45 21.43
CA PRO A 188 3.19 -27.14 20.02
C PRO A 188 4.13 -25.95 19.81
N LEU A 189 5.28 -26.20 19.21
CA LEU A 189 6.13 -25.12 18.70
C LEU A 189 5.35 -24.34 17.65
N PRO A 190 5.52 -23.00 17.55
CA PRO A 190 4.85 -22.22 16.54
C PRO A 190 5.20 -22.77 15.16
N VAL A 191 4.21 -23.30 14.46
CA VAL A 191 4.35 -23.82 13.09
C VAL A 191 4.72 -22.64 12.21
N GLU A 192 5.96 -22.59 11.71
CA GLU A 192 6.34 -21.59 10.73
C GLU A 192 5.45 -21.72 9.48
N PRO A 193 4.96 -20.62 8.93
CA PRO A 193 4.12 -20.66 7.75
C PRO A 193 4.92 -21.26 6.57
N VAL A 194 4.47 -22.39 6.06
CA VAL A 194 5.10 -23.07 4.92
C VAL A 194 5.01 -22.13 3.70
N GLU A 195 6.19 -21.78 3.15
CA GLU A 195 6.25 -20.97 1.94
C GLU A 195 5.89 -21.82 0.72
N PRO A 196 4.98 -21.33 -0.16
CA PRO A 196 4.63 -22.02 -1.40
C PRO A 196 5.87 -22.19 -2.30
N LYS A 197 6.00 -23.36 -2.95
CA LYS A 197 7.08 -23.65 -3.88
C LYS A 197 6.56 -23.69 -5.30
N TRP A 198 7.34 -23.11 -6.22
CA TRP A 198 7.07 -23.17 -7.65
C TRP A 198 7.41 -24.54 -8.21
N LYS A 199 6.48 -25.16 -8.93
CA LYS A 199 6.66 -26.38 -9.69
C LYS A 199 6.42 -26.08 -11.18
N ALA A 200 7.50 -26.04 -11.94
CA ALA A 200 7.41 -25.88 -13.40
C ALA A 200 6.81 -27.12 -14.03
N ILE A 201 5.92 -26.91 -15.02
CA ILE A 201 5.25 -27.97 -15.77
C ILE A 201 5.75 -27.97 -17.21
N GLU A 202 5.77 -26.79 -17.85
CA GLU A 202 6.06 -26.65 -19.27
C GLU A 202 6.84 -25.35 -19.54
N ILE A 203 7.72 -25.39 -20.55
CA ILE A 203 8.39 -24.20 -21.09
C ILE A 203 7.96 -24.06 -22.54
N THR A 204 7.47 -22.88 -22.90
CA THR A 204 6.97 -22.58 -24.25
C THR A 204 7.71 -21.39 -24.86
N LYS A 205 7.55 -21.22 -26.17
CA LYS A 205 8.17 -20.12 -26.95
C LYS A 205 9.69 -20.08 -26.86
N LEU A 206 10.33 -21.26 -26.69
CA LEU A 206 11.76 -21.38 -26.86
C LEU A 206 12.08 -21.33 -28.36
N THR A 207 12.94 -20.39 -28.73
CA THR A 207 13.60 -20.44 -30.05
C THR A 207 14.90 -21.23 -29.88
N PRO A 208 15.04 -22.44 -30.49
CA PRO A 208 16.28 -23.18 -30.40
C PRO A 208 17.41 -22.36 -31.02
N TRP A 209 18.51 -22.22 -30.26
CA TRP A 209 19.73 -21.61 -30.78
C TRP A 209 20.29 -22.54 -31.88
N THR A 210 20.58 -21.98 -33.08
CA THR A 210 21.27 -22.70 -34.15
C THR A 210 22.64 -22.07 -34.38
N PRO A 211 23.71 -22.85 -34.61
CA PRO A 211 25.06 -22.32 -34.84
C PRO A 211 25.20 -21.35 -36.02
N GLN A 212 24.14 -21.21 -36.84
CA GLN A 212 24.10 -20.33 -38.01
C GLN A 212 23.73 -18.89 -37.67
N ASP A 213 23.30 -18.62 -36.42
CA ASP A 213 22.91 -17.28 -35.99
C ASP A 213 24.10 -16.41 -35.55
N GLU A 214 25.30 -16.99 -35.44
CA GLU A 214 26.53 -16.21 -35.26
C GLU A 214 27.06 -15.75 -36.63
N LYS A 215 26.70 -14.51 -37.02
CA LYS A 215 27.44 -13.83 -38.08
C LYS A 215 28.88 -13.62 -37.59
N PRO A 216 29.90 -14.09 -38.31
CA PRO A 216 31.27 -13.77 -37.96
C PRO A 216 31.46 -12.25 -37.99
N PRO A 217 32.30 -11.67 -37.13
CA PRO A 217 32.60 -10.23 -37.15
C PRO A 217 33.14 -9.91 -38.55
N SER A 218 32.55 -8.87 -39.15
CA SER A 218 33.00 -8.36 -40.46
C SER A 218 34.48 -7.94 -40.37
N PRO A 219 35.29 -8.18 -41.39
CA PRO A 219 36.73 -7.91 -41.39
C PRO A 219 37.06 -6.44 -41.23
#